data_7d64fa4b0a4be5caaadc469c9d528c74
#
_entry.id   7d64fa4b0a4be5caaadc469c9d528c74
#
_cell.length_a   1.000
_cell.length_b   1.000
_cell.length_c   1.000
_cell.angle_alpha   90.00
_cell.angle_beta   90.00
_cell.angle_gamma   90.00
#
_symmetry.space_group_name_H-M   'P 1'
#
loop_
_entity.id
_entity.type
_entity.pdbx_description
1 polymer ?
#
loop_
_entity_poly.entity_id
_entity_poly.type
_entity_poly.pdbx_seq_one_letter_code
_entity_poly.pdbx_strand_id
1 'polypeptide(L)'
;MWYPLKKEELEELLDKLLEKELIKRSKTQSINGIITPHAGYNYSGSIASKAYAYLKSSKKKKAIILSPSHYFPLNGLATHNDLEWQTPLGTVKVSSLSNKFRKLNLTQEHAIDNQIPFLQKIGMKEILPIIVGDISKEQAKEIAKQFSKYAKDYNFIISTDLSHFLEYDYAKLEDKNTIKQIINLNSDFPEKIDACGLYPLLILIELCKLKPWRPKLIEYKNSGDITGDKDKVVGYASFYF
;
A
#
# COMPACT_ATOMS: atom_id res chain seq x y z
N MET A 1 -0.19 -14.73 -11.82
CA MET A 1 -0.12 -15.13 -10.39
C MET A 1 0.72 -14.10 -9.67
N TRP A 2 0.22 -13.52 -8.56
CA TRP A 2 0.84 -12.38 -7.90
C TRP A 2 1.94 -12.79 -6.91
N TYR A 3 1.73 -13.95 -6.24
CA TYR A 3 2.69 -14.60 -5.33
C TYR A 3 2.49 -16.12 -5.35
N PRO A 4 3.44 -16.94 -4.81
CA PRO A 4 3.31 -18.40 -4.74
C PRO A 4 2.04 -18.85 -3.99
N LEU A 5 1.33 -19.85 -4.53
CA LEU A 5 0.12 -20.40 -3.87
C LEU A 5 0.42 -21.49 -2.84
N LYS A 6 1.62 -22.08 -2.88
CA LYS A 6 2.04 -23.02 -1.84
C LYS A 6 2.61 -22.26 -0.65
N LYS A 7 2.18 -22.65 0.55
CA LYS A 7 2.56 -22.01 1.80
C LYS A 7 4.07 -21.93 1.97
N GLU A 8 4.76 -23.05 1.79
CA GLU A 8 6.21 -23.16 2.00
C GLU A 8 6.99 -22.25 1.04
N GLU A 9 6.60 -22.23 -0.23
CA GLU A 9 7.22 -21.39 -1.26
C GLU A 9 7.01 -19.88 -0.96
N LEU A 10 5.82 -19.52 -0.47
CA LEU A 10 5.49 -18.14 -0.09
C LEU A 10 6.24 -17.71 1.19
N GLU A 11 6.33 -18.60 2.18
CA GLU A 11 7.09 -18.34 3.42
C GLU A 11 8.57 -18.11 3.10
N GLU A 12 9.19 -18.99 2.30
CA GLU A 12 10.59 -18.87 1.91
C GLU A 12 10.85 -17.55 1.13
N LEU A 13 9.97 -17.22 0.18
CA LEU A 13 10.09 -15.96 -0.57
C LEU A 13 10.00 -14.74 0.34
N LEU A 14 9.04 -14.71 1.25
CA LEU A 14 8.87 -13.59 2.20
C LEU A 14 10.04 -13.49 3.18
N ASP A 15 10.59 -14.61 3.65
CA ASP A 15 11.79 -14.61 4.49
C ASP A 15 12.97 -14.01 3.75
N LYS A 16 13.24 -14.48 2.53
CA LYS A 16 14.31 -13.95 1.68
C LYS A 16 14.17 -12.45 1.40
N LEU A 17 12.94 -11.96 1.19
CA LEU A 17 12.66 -10.56 0.92
C LEU A 17 12.84 -9.68 2.18
N LEU A 18 12.38 -10.15 3.34
CA LEU A 18 12.38 -9.38 4.58
C LEU A 18 13.72 -9.44 5.33
N GLU A 19 14.42 -10.57 5.36
CA GLU A 19 15.69 -10.73 6.10
C GLU A 19 16.75 -9.74 5.65
N LYS A 20 16.89 -9.53 4.33
CA LYS A 20 17.86 -8.58 3.77
C LYS A 20 17.66 -7.15 4.27
N GLU A 21 16.42 -6.80 4.63
CA GLU A 21 16.06 -5.44 5.02
C GLU A 21 16.04 -5.25 6.55
N LEU A 22 15.77 -6.31 7.30
CA LEU A 22 15.75 -6.26 8.78
C LEU A 22 17.15 -6.07 9.38
N ILE A 23 18.18 -6.63 8.75
CA ILE A 23 19.57 -6.53 9.20
C ILE A 23 20.11 -5.08 9.13
N LYS A 24 19.56 -4.25 8.24
CA LYS A 24 20.02 -2.88 8.02
C LYS A 24 19.50 -1.85 9.02
N ARG A 25 18.63 -2.24 9.96
CA ARG A 25 17.91 -1.28 10.84
C ARG A 25 18.29 -1.37 12.30
N SER A 26 18.77 -0.26 12.82
CA SER A 26 19.20 -0.14 14.23
C SER A 26 18.44 0.89 15.10
N LYS A 27 17.30 1.48 14.70
CA LYS A 27 16.58 2.44 15.58
C LYS A 27 15.07 2.42 15.43
N THR A 28 14.39 2.42 16.57
CA THR A 28 12.94 2.53 16.78
C THR A 28 12.45 3.93 16.41
N GLN A 29 11.98 4.09 15.19
CA GLN A 29 11.18 5.25 14.81
C GLN A 29 9.69 4.89 14.96
N SER A 30 8.87 5.81 15.50
CA SER A 30 7.43 5.60 15.52
C SER A 30 6.91 5.62 14.08
N ILE A 31 6.40 4.47 13.60
CA ILE A 31 5.85 4.30 12.26
C ILE A 31 4.34 4.27 12.38
N ASN A 32 3.66 5.07 11.56
CA ASN A 32 2.19 5.14 11.50
C ASN A 32 1.63 4.45 10.27
N GLY A 33 2.45 4.27 9.25
CA GLY A 33 2.08 3.56 8.04
C GLY A 33 3.16 3.58 6.97
N ILE A 34 2.80 2.99 5.84
CA ILE A 34 3.65 2.84 4.66
C ILE A 34 2.86 3.11 3.38
N ILE A 35 3.57 3.51 2.33
CA ILE A 35 3.13 3.38 0.95
C ILE A 35 3.93 2.24 0.34
N THR A 36 3.29 1.35 -0.41
CA THR A 36 3.89 0.12 -0.91
C THR A 36 3.26 -0.29 -2.24
N PRO A 37 4.04 -0.79 -3.21
CA PRO A 37 3.51 -1.27 -4.48
C PRO A 37 2.76 -2.59 -4.31
N HIS A 38 1.98 -2.97 -5.36
CA HIS A 38 1.18 -4.19 -5.36
C HIS A 38 1.28 -5.02 -6.65
N ALA A 39 2.25 -4.76 -7.52
CA ALA A 39 2.57 -5.69 -8.60
C ALA A 39 3.01 -7.06 -8.06
N GLY A 40 3.11 -8.07 -8.92
CA GLY A 40 3.56 -9.40 -8.52
C GLY A 40 4.91 -9.36 -7.80
N TYR A 41 5.11 -10.26 -6.83
CA TYR A 41 6.28 -10.24 -5.94
C TYR A 41 7.63 -10.35 -6.68
N ASN A 42 7.64 -10.96 -7.88
CA ASN A 42 8.83 -11.01 -8.74
C ASN A 42 9.24 -9.64 -9.27
N TYR A 43 8.30 -8.69 -9.35
CA TYR A 43 8.54 -7.33 -9.82
C TYR A 43 8.72 -6.35 -8.66
N SER A 44 7.73 -6.24 -7.80
CA SER A 44 7.69 -5.20 -6.77
C SER A 44 8.02 -5.69 -5.36
N GLY A 45 8.13 -7.01 -5.12
CA GLY A 45 8.30 -7.59 -3.79
C GLY A 45 9.53 -7.07 -3.05
N SER A 46 10.65 -6.84 -3.75
CA SER A 46 11.88 -6.30 -3.16
C SER A 46 11.75 -4.84 -2.72
N ILE A 47 10.87 -4.07 -3.37
CA ILE A 47 10.58 -2.69 -3.01
C ILE A 47 9.55 -2.66 -1.86
N ALA A 48 8.51 -3.49 -1.95
CA ALA A 48 7.50 -3.62 -0.91
C ALA A 48 8.11 -4.09 0.42
N SER A 49 8.98 -5.09 0.41
CA SER A 49 9.63 -5.65 1.61
C SER A 49 10.34 -4.60 2.45
N LYS A 50 10.93 -3.58 1.83
CA LYS A 50 11.58 -2.46 2.52
C LYS A 50 10.57 -1.67 3.37
N ALA A 51 9.41 -1.33 2.83
CA ALA A 51 8.36 -0.66 3.59
C ALA A 51 7.88 -1.55 4.76
N TYR A 52 7.67 -2.84 4.54
CA TYR A 52 7.26 -3.78 5.58
C TYR A 52 8.33 -3.98 6.67
N ALA A 53 9.61 -3.94 6.34
CA ALA A 53 10.68 -3.95 7.33
C ALA A 53 10.60 -2.71 8.25
N TYR A 54 10.20 -1.54 7.72
CA TYR A 54 9.90 -0.37 8.53
C TYR A 54 8.67 -0.60 9.41
N LEU A 55 7.60 -1.12 8.87
CA LEU A 55 6.35 -1.35 9.58
C LEU A 55 6.48 -2.39 10.70
N LYS A 56 7.36 -3.39 10.58
CA LYS A 56 7.61 -4.42 11.61
C LYS A 56 7.96 -3.81 12.97
N SER A 57 8.58 -2.62 13.00
CA SER A 57 8.92 -1.92 14.25
C SER A 57 7.71 -1.29 14.96
N SER A 58 6.53 -1.22 14.31
CA SER A 58 5.32 -0.70 14.92
C SER A 58 4.81 -1.61 16.03
N LYS A 59 4.41 -0.98 17.14
CA LYS A 59 3.76 -1.70 18.28
C LYS A 59 2.30 -2.05 17.97
N LYS A 60 1.67 -1.36 17.01
CA LYS A 60 0.29 -1.62 16.58
C LYS A 60 0.24 -2.94 15.82
N LYS A 61 -0.78 -3.75 16.09
CA LYS A 61 -0.99 -5.07 15.44
C LYS A 61 -2.20 -5.11 14.52
N LYS A 62 -2.71 -3.93 14.17
CA LYS A 62 -3.84 -3.74 13.26
C LYS A 62 -3.44 -2.83 12.10
N ALA A 63 -3.99 -3.10 10.92
CA ALA A 63 -3.72 -2.31 9.70
C ALA A 63 -5.00 -1.93 8.98
N ILE A 64 -5.09 -0.68 8.51
CA ILE A 64 -6.04 -0.23 7.51
C ILE A 64 -5.30 -0.23 6.17
N ILE A 65 -5.81 -0.98 5.20
CA ILE A 65 -5.28 -1.03 3.84
C ILE A 65 -6.19 -0.15 2.98
N LEU A 66 -5.62 0.88 2.37
CA LEU A 66 -6.30 1.69 1.37
C LEU A 66 -5.70 1.35 0.01
N SER A 67 -6.52 0.84 -0.90
CA SER A 67 -6.11 0.42 -2.24
C SER A 67 -7.01 1.02 -3.32
N PRO A 68 -6.56 1.12 -4.58
CA PRO A 68 -7.46 1.41 -5.69
C PRO A 68 -8.51 0.30 -5.85
N SER A 69 -9.53 0.58 -6.65
CA SER A 69 -10.55 -0.39 -7.09
C SER A 69 -10.28 -0.74 -8.55
N HIS A 70 -9.64 -1.87 -8.82
CA HIS A 70 -9.32 -2.30 -10.19
C HIS A 70 -10.47 -3.02 -10.87
N TYR A 71 -11.29 -3.74 -10.11
CA TYR A 71 -12.31 -4.64 -10.66
C TYR A 71 -13.75 -4.17 -10.43
N PHE A 72 -13.94 -3.14 -9.61
CA PHE A 72 -15.27 -2.68 -9.24
C PHE A 72 -15.44 -1.21 -9.57
N PRO A 73 -16.39 -0.84 -10.47
CA PRO A 73 -16.80 0.56 -10.60
C PRO A 73 -17.36 1.03 -9.25
N LEU A 74 -16.70 2.00 -8.64
CA LEU A 74 -17.01 2.44 -7.29
C LEU A 74 -16.83 3.95 -7.15
N ASN A 75 -17.84 4.61 -6.56
CA ASN A 75 -17.71 5.95 -6.00
C ASN A 75 -17.63 5.83 -4.48
N GLY A 76 -16.58 6.39 -3.87
CA GLY A 76 -16.36 6.33 -2.43
C GLY A 76 -15.63 5.07 -1.98
N LEU A 77 -16.05 4.49 -0.85
CA LEU A 77 -15.34 3.41 -0.16
C LEU A 77 -16.16 2.12 -0.10
N ALA A 78 -15.47 0.98 -0.22
CA ALA A 78 -16.04 -0.32 0.10
C ALA A 78 -15.02 -1.22 0.81
N THR A 79 -15.50 -2.25 1.49
CA THR A 79 -14.68 -3.21 2.23
C THR A 79 -15.11 -4.65 1.93
N HIS A 80 -14.29 -5.59 2.36
CA HIS A 80 -14.58 -7.01 2.20
C HIS A 80 -15.83 -7.43 3.01
N ASN A 81 -16.62 -8.35 2.43
CA ASN A 81 -17.88 -8.82 3.04
C ASN A 81 -17.64 -9.83 4.17
N ASP A 82 -16.55 -10.61 4.14
CA ASP A 82 -16.28 -11.65 5.13
C ASP A 82 -15.54 -11.09 6.35
N LEU A 83 -15.53 -11.89 7.42
CA LEU A 83 -14.87 -11.55 8.69
C LEU A 83 -13.40 -11.96 8.73
N GLU A 84 -12.94 -12.69 7.72
CA GLU A 84 -11.58 -13.17 7.57
C GLU A 84 -11.13 -13.03 6.11
N TRP A 85 -9.82 -12.86 5.92
CA TRP A 85 -9.18 -12.93 4.62
C TRP A 85 -8.26 -14.14 4.55
N GLN A 86 -8.44 -14.96 3.52
CA GLN A 86 -7.69 -16.20 3.32
C GLN A 86 -6.46 -15.96 2.44
N THR A 87 -5.31 -16.46 2.85
CA THR A 87 -4.08 -16.55 2.04
C THR A 87 -3.46 -17.95 2.18
N PRO A 88 -2.42 -18.30 1.41
CA PRO A 88 -1.68 -19.54 1.65
C PRO A 88 -1.05 -19.65 3.04
N LEU A 89 -0.79 -18.51 3.71
CA LEU A 89 -0.26 -18.48 5.09
C LEU A 89 -1.33 -18.68 6.17
N GLY A 90 -2.58 -18.88 5.79
CA GLY A 90 -3.73 -18.97 6.68
C GLY A 90 -4.59 -17.71 6.65
N THR A 91 -5.50 -17.60 7.63
CA THR A 91 -6.45 -16.50 7.72
C THR A 91 -5.93 -15.32 8.52
N VAL A 92 -6.38 -14.11 8.19
CA VAL A 92 -6.26 -12.91 9.00
C VAL A 92 -7.64 -12.31 9.25
N LYS A 93 -7.88 -11.86 10.47
CA LYS A 93 -9.16 -11.28 10.88
C LYS A 93 -9.43 -9.96 10.17
N VAL A 94 -10.65 -9.80 9.65
CA VAL A 94 -11.16 -8.50 9.17
C VAL A 94 -11.80 -7.76 10.34
N SER A 95 -11.45 -6.50 10.50
CA SER A 95 -11.92 -5.65 11.60
C SER A 95 -13.43 -5.46 11.58
N SER A 96 -14.05 -5.45 12.75
CA SER A 96 -15.47 -5.10 12.90
C SER A 96 -15.82 -3.68 12.42
N LEU A 97 -14.83 -2.79 12.28
CA LEU A 97 -15.01 -1.49 11.64
C LEU A 97 -15.51 -1.62 10.20
N SER A 98 -15.28 -2.77 9.53
CA SER A 98 -15.80 -3.06 8.21
C SER A 98 -17.32 -2.91 8.12
N ASN A 99 -18.07 -3.08 9.23
CA ASN A 99 -19.52 -2.89 9.26
C ASN A 99 -19.99 -1.44 9.01
N LYS A 100 -19.05 -0.48 9.01
CA LYS A 100 -19.34 0.93 8.71
C LYS A 100 -19.28 1.25 7.22
N PHE A 101 -18.88 0.31 6.38
CA PHE A 101 -18.63 0.51 4.95
C PHE A 101 -19.50 -0.39 4.10
N ARG A 102 -19.71 0.00 2.85
CA ARG A 102 -20.32 -0.85 1.83
C ARG A 102 -19.54 -2.16 1.71
N LYS A 103 -20.23 -3.28 1.66
CA LYS A 103 -19.63 -4.62 1.56
C LYS A 103 -19.58 -5.09 0.11
N LEU A 104 -18.43 -5.59 -0.32
CA LEU A 104 -18.21 -6.24 -1.61
C LEU A 104 -17.34 -7.48 -1.41
N ASN A 105 -17.42 -8.43 -2.34
CA ASN A 105 -16.47 -9.54 -2.36
C ASN A 105 -15.16 -9.06 -3.02
N LEU A 106 -14.14 -8.80 -2.23
CA LEU A 106 -12.85 -8.26 -2.69
C LEU A 106 -11.78 -9.33 -2.94
N THR A 107 -12.11 -10.60 -2.96
CA THR A 107 -11.13 -11.70 -3.11
C THR A 107 -10.30 -11.63 -4.39
N GLN A 108 -10.79 -10.93 -5.42
CA GLN A 108 -10.07 -10.71 -6.67
C GLN A 108 -9.20 -9.44 -6.67
N GLU A 109 -9.33 -8.55 -5.65
CA GLU A 109 -8.59 -7.29 -5.63
C GLU A 109 -7.15 -7.51 -5.19
N HIS A 110 -6.28 -7.67 -6.19
CA HIS A 110 -4.87 -7.95 -5.97
C HIS A 110 -4.12 -6.83 -5.23
N ALA A 111 -4.58 -5.58 -5.35
CA ALA A 111 -3.97 -4.45 -4.64
C ALA A 111 -4.16 -4.56 -3.11
N ILE A 112 -5.15 -5.31 -2.65
CA ILE A 112 -5.29 -5.70 -1.24
C ILE A 112 -4.58 -7.03 -1.00
N ASP A 113 -4.88 -8.05 -1.81
CA ASP A 113 -4.41 -9.41 -1.60
C ASP A 113 -2.88 -9.49 -1.49
N ASN A 114 -2.15 -8.77 -2.34
CA ASN A 114 -0.69 -8.73 -2.33
C ASN A 114 -0.08 -8.11 -1.07
N GLN A 115 -0.83 -7.35 -0.28
CA GLN A 115 -0.35 -6.76 0.97
C GLN A 115 -0.45 -7.74 2.15
N ILE A 116 -1.40 -8.65 2.11
CA ILE A 116 -1.76 -9.45 3.27
C ILE A 116 -0.68 -10.45 3.70
N PRO A 117 0.00 -11.21 2.80
CA PRO A 117 1.07 -12.11 3.23
C PRO A 117 2.22 -11.39 3.93
N PHE A 118 2.62 -10.21 3.49
CA PHE A 118 3.60 -9.39 4.18
C PHE A 118 3.12 -8.99 5.58
N LEU A 119 1.87 -8.54 5.72
CA LEU A 119 1.28 -8.17 7.01
C LEU A 119 1.24 -9.36 7.98
N GLN A 120 0.86 -10.55 7.51
CA GLN A 120 0.89 -11.78 8.29
C GLN A 120 2.32 -12.10 8.77
N LYS A 121 3.30 -12.00 7.86
CA LYS A 121 4.70 -12.32 8.15
C LYS A 121 5.33 -11.38 9.18
N ILE A 122 4.94 -10.11 9.22
CA ILE A 122 5.39 -9.16 10.25
C ILE A 122 4.53 -9.17 11.53
N GLY A 123 3.54 -10.07 11.61
CA GLY A 123 2.75 -10.35 12.81
C GLY A 123 1.56 -9.41 13.03
N MET A 124 0.97 -8.84 11.99
CA MET A 124 -0.33 -8.16 12.08
C MET A 124 -1.44 -9.19 12.37
N LYS A 125 -2.42 -8.79 13.17
CA LYS A 125 -3.48 -9.69 13.68
C LYS A 125 -4.87 -9.35 13.13
N GLU A 126 -5.05 -8.11 12.67
CA GLU A 126 -6.34 -7.63 12.19
C GLU A 126 -6.12 -6.64 11.04
N ILE A 127 -6.94 -6.73 10.01
CA ILE A 127 -6.91 -5.82 8.87
C ILE A 127 -8.28 -5.17 8.66
N LEU A 128 -8.30 -3.95 8.15
CA LEU A 128 -9.47 -3.31 7.56
C LEU A 128 -9.13 -3.04 6.07
N PRO A 129 -9.51 -3.95 5.16
CA PRO A 129 -9.27 -3.78 3.74
C PRO A 129 -10.31 -2.84 3.15
N ILE A 130 -9.87 -1.72 2.56
CA ILE A 130 -10.72 -0.71 1.93
C ILE A 130 -10.25 -0.50 0.49
N ILE A 131 -11.15 -0.68 -0.46
CA ILE A 131 -10.98 -0.15 -1.81
C ILE A 131 -11.55 1.25 -1.87
N VAL A 132 -10.85 2.11 -2.57
CA VAL A 132 -11.19 3.52 -2.79
C VAL A 132 -11.45 3.72 -4.27
N GLY A 133 -12.69 3.99 -4.62
CA GLY A 133 -13.08 4.39 -5.96
C GLY A 133 -12.99 5.91 -6.15
N ASP A 134 -13.70 6.43 -7.14
CA ASP A 134 -13.68 7.85 -7.45
C ASP A 134 -14.18 8.69 -6.28
N ILE A 135 -13.36 9.65 -5.87
CA ILE A 135 -13.67 10.62 -4.81
C ILE A 135 -13.16 12.00 -5.19
N SER A 136 -13.88 13.05 -4.75
CA SER A 136 -13.37 14.41 -4.83
C SER A 136 -12.32 14.69 -3.75
N LYS A 137 -11.60 15.79 -3.89
CA LYS A 137 -10.66 16.26 -2.87
C LYS A 137 -11.35 16.54 -1.53
N GLU A 138 -12.55 17.10 -1.55
CA GLU A 138 -13.37 17.36 -0.36
C GLU A 138 -13.74 16.06 0.33
N GLN A 139 -14.14 15.04 -0.43
CA GLN A 139 -14.40 13.71 0.10
C GLN A 139 -13.14 13.08 0.69
N ALA A 140 -11.97 13.23 0.04
CA ALA A 140 -10.70 12.76 0.60
C ALA A 140 -10.39 13.39 1.96
N LYS A 141 -10.65 14.71 2.14
CA LYS A 141 -10.50 15.40 3.42
C LYS A 141 -11.43 14.86 4.51
N GLU A 142 -12.69 14.63 4.18
CA GLU A 142 -13.66 14.09 5.16
C GLU A 142 -13.33 12.65 5.53
N ILE A 143 -12.91 11.83 4.58
CA ILE A 143 -12.45 10.46 4.82
C ILE A 143 -11.19 10.48 5.70
N ALA A 144 -10.23 11.35 5.43
CA ALA A 144 -9.02 11.51 6.25
C ALA A 144 -9.36 11.88 7.70
N LYS A 145 -10.32 12.80 7.92
CA LYS A 145 -10.84 13.12 9.25
C LYS A 145 -11.40 11.88 9.95
N GLN A 146 -12.22 11.08 9.24
CA GLN A 146 -12.79 9.85 9.81
C GLN A 146 -11.69 8.86 10.20
N PHE A 147 -10.73 8.60 9.32
CA PHE A 147 -9.64 7.66 9.57
C PHE A 147 -8.63 8.16 10.59
N SER A 148 -8.49 9.48 10.78
CA SER A 148 -7.60 10.04 11.79
C SER A 148 -7.91 9.57 13.22
N LYS A 149 -9.16 9.18 13.49
CA LYS A 149 -9.62 8.64 14.78
C LYS A 149 -9.02 7.26 15.09
N TYR A 150 -8.64 6.50 14.05
CA TYR A 150 -8.08 5.16 14.19
C TYR A 150 -6.54 5.15 14.22
N ALA A 151 -5.91 6.31 14.05
CA ALA A 151 -4.46 6.45 13.96
C ALA A 151 -3.69 5.95 15.19
N LYS A 152 -4.33 5.90 16.36
CA LYS A 152 -3.73 5.37 17.59
C LYS A 152 -3.59 3.84 17.56
N ASP A 153 -4.57 3.16 16.97
CA ASP A 153 -4.69 1.70 17.06
C ASP A 153 -4.27 0.98 15.77
N TYR A 154 -4.34 1.65 14.62
CA TYR A 154 -4.06 1.07 13.32
C TYR A 154 -2.83 1.69 12.66
N ASN A 155 -2.09 0.87 11.92
CA ASN A 155 -1.15 1.32 10.90
C ASN A 155 -1.92 1.57 9.59
N PHE A 156 -1.43 2.47 8.76
CA PHE A 156 -2.01 2.73 7.43
C PHE A 156 -1.11 2.14 6.35
N ILE A 157 -1.70 1.36 5.46
CA ILE A 157 -1.05 0.76 4.31
C ILE A 157 -1.68 1.36 3.07
N ILE A 158 -0.93 2.15 2.34
CA ILE A 158 -1.38 2.72 1.07
C ILE A 158 -0.80 1.87 -0.05
N SER A 159 -1.68 1.13 -0.70
CA SER A 159 -1.31 0.20 -1.77
C SER A 159 -1.40 0.92 -3.11
N THR A 160 -0.28 1.11 -3.78
CA THR A 160 -0.23 1.78 -5.09
C THR A 160 1.03 1.47 -5.86
N ASP A 161 0.90 1.19 -7.14
CA ASP A 161 1.98 1.33 -8.11
C ASP A 161 1.95 2.76 -8.66
N LEU A 162 3.04 3.23 -9.28
CA LEU A 162 3.16 4.54 -9.90
C LEU A 162 2.76 4.49 -11.38
N SER A 163 3.50 5.14 -12.28
CA SER A 163 3.17 5.18 -13.72
C SER A 163 3.13 3.78 -14.35
N HIS A 164 2.31 3.62 -15.39
CA HIS A 164 2.10 2.36 -16.07
C HIS A 164 2.37 2.48 -17.57
N PHE A 165 3.11 1.48 -18.10
CA PHE A 165 3.30 1.25 -19.53
C PHE A 165 3.96 2.41 -20.30
N LEU A 166 4.72 3.24 -19.61
CA LEU A 166 5.54 4.28 -20.20
C LEU A 166 6.93 3.73 -20.56
N GLU A 167 7.61 4.41 -21.48
CA GLU A 167 9.03 4.17 -21.76
C GLU A 167 9.87 4.51 -20.52
N TYR A 168 10.98 3.82 -20.31
CA TYR A 168 11.78 3.82 -19.09
C TYR A 168 12.16 5.21 -18.57
N ASP A 169 12.72 6.06 -19.42
CA ASP A 169 13.18 7.39 -18.98
C ASP A 169 12.02 8.35 -18.74
N TYR A 170 10.95 8.22 -19.52
CA TYR A 170 9.73 8.98 -19.32
C TYR A 170 9.00 8.56 -18.03
N ALA A 171 8.90 7.26 -17.77
CA ALA A 171 8.37 6.73 -16.52
C ALA A 171 9.11 7.29 -15.30
N LYS A 172 10.45 7.33 -15.36
CA LYS A 172 11.25 7.91 -14.26
C LYS A 172 10.98 9.39 -14.01
N LEU A 173 10.70 10.15 -15.05
CA LEU A 173 10.35 11.57 -14.92
C LEU A 173 8.98 11.75 -14.25
N GLU A 174 7.96 11.02 -14.72
CA GLU A 174 6.60 11.08 -14.17
C GLU A 174 6.56 10.56 -12.73
N ASP A 175 7.23 9.45 -12.46
CA ASP A 175 7.31 8.87 -11.11
C ASP A 175 8.02 9.81 -10.13
N LYS A 176 9.08 10.51 -10.58
CA LYS A 176 9.75 11.54 -9.77
C LYS A 176 8.80 12.70 -9.42
N ASN A 177 7.95 13.11 -10.36
CA ASN A 177 6.92 14.12 -10.11
C ASN A 177 5.91 13.62 -9.08
N THR A 178 5.38 12.41 -9.24
CA THR A 178 4.45 11.78 -8.29
C THR A 178 5.06 11.68 -6.89
N ILE A 179 6.29 11.20 -6.77
CA ILE A 179 7.05 11.11 -5.50
C ILE A 179 7.14 12.50 -4.85
N LYS A 180 7.42 13.54 -5.62
CA LYS A 180 7.50 14.93 -5.13
C LYS A 180 6.15 15.43 -4.59
N GLN A 181 5.02 15.11 -5.28
CA GLN A 181 3.69 15.48 -4.77
C GLN A 181 3.41 14.79 -3.42
N ILE A 182 3.74 13.51 -3.28
CA ILE A 182 3.56 12.75 -2.03
C ILE A 182 4.37 13.36 -0.88
N ILE A 183 5.67 13.62 -1.09
CA ILE A 183 6.59 14.16 -0.07
C ILE A 183 6.13 15.55 0.37
N ASN A 184 5.71 16.39 -0.56
CA ASN A 184 5.27 17.76 -0.30
C ASN A 184 3.83 17.85 0.20
N LEU A 185 3.13 16.74 0.37
CA LEU A 185 1.73 16.67 0.76
C LEU A 185 0.81 17.51 -0.14
N ASN A 186 1.08 17.47 -1.44
CA ASN A 186 0.36 18.28 -2.41
C ASN A 186 -0.83 17.51 -3.00
N SER A 187 -2.04 17.82 -2.55
CA SER A 187 -3.30 17.28 -3.06
C SER A 187 -4.08 18.27 -3.95
N ASP A 188 -3.49 19.44 -4.23
CA ASP A 188 -4.15 20.50 -4.98
C ASP A 188 -4.15 20.24 -6.49
N PHE A 189 -3.21 19.42 -6.95
CA PHE A 189 -3.01 19.06 -8.35
C PHE A 189 -2.99 17.54 -8.51
N PRO A 190 -4.15 16.86 -8.35
CA PRO A 190 -4.24 15.41 -8.45
C PRO A 190 -3.79 14.87 -9.83
N GLU A 191 -3.95 15.67 -10.89
CA GLU A 191 -3.51 15.35 -12.24
C GLU A 191 -1.98 15.23 -12.40
N LYS A 192 -1.21 15.66 -11.40
CA LYS A 192 0.26 15.51 -11.34
C LYS A 192 0.70 14.24 -10.59
N ILE A 193 -0.24 13.42 -10.16
CA ILE A 193 0.00 12.16 -9.49
C ILE A 193 -0.38 11.04 -10.45
N ASP A 194 0.62 10.47 -11.11
CA ASP A 194 0.45 9.29 -11.96
C ASP A 194 0.67 8.03 -11.12
N ALA A 195 -0.44 7.48 -10.62
CA ALA A 195 -0.46 6.29 -9.78
C ALA A 195 -1.84 5.64 -9.82
N CYS A 196 -1.90 4.30 -9.86
CA CYS A 196 -3.19 3.58 -9.80
C CYS A 196 -3.92 3.85 -8.47
N GLY A 197 -3.19 4.10 -7.40
CA GLY A 197 -3.70 4.46 -6.08
C GLY A 197 -3.86 5.97 -5.86
N LEU A 198 -4.19 6.75 -6.88
CA LEU A 198 -4.40 8.20 -6.75
C LEU A 198 -5.32 8.56 -5.56
N TYR A 199 -6.50 7.97 -5.49
CA TYR A 199 -7.46 8.29 -4.43
C TYR A 199 -7.01 7.85 -3.02
N PRO A 200 -6.44 6.65 -2.81
CA PRO A 200 -5.72 6.30 -1.58
C PRO A 200 -4.64 7.31 -1.19
N LEU A 201 -3.84 7.79 -2.16
CA LEU A 201 -2.80 8.80 -1.91
C LEU A 201 -3.39 10.16 -1.50
N LEU A 202 -4.49 10.61 -2.12
CA LEU A 202 -5.17 11.85 -1.71
C LEU A 202 -5.65 11.75 -0.25
N ILE A 203 -6.25 10.63 0.15
CA ILE A 203 -6.65 10.41 1.55
C ILE A 203 -5.43 10.46 2.48
N LEU A 204 -4.33 9.80 2.12
CA LEU A 204 -3.10 9.84 2.91
C LEU A 204 -2.56 11.25 3.06
N ILE A 205 -2.45 12.00 1.95
CA ILE A 205 -1.94 13.37 1.96
C ILE A 205 -2.76 14.23 2.92
N GLU A 206 -4.08 14.15 2.85
CA GLU A 206 -4.96 14.89 3.76
C GLU A 206 -4.83 14.39 5.21
N LEU A 207 -4.65 13.09 5.43
CA LEU A 207 -4.40 12.52 6.76
C LEU A 207 -3.07 13.03 7.34
N CYS A 208 -2.02 13.13 6.54
CA CYS A 208 -0.73 13.67 6.92
C CYS A 208 -0.77 15.18 7.25
N LYS A 209 -1.68 15.94 6.61
CA LYS A 209 -1.93 17.36 6.97
C LYS A 209 -2.61 17.50 8.34
N LEU A 210 -3.44 16.52 8.73
CA LEU A 210 -4.10 16.49 10.05
C LEU A 210 -3.20 15.96 11.17
N LYS A 211 -2.12 15.26 10.83
CA LYS A 211 -1.18 14.63 11.75
C LYS A 211 0.25 15.14 11.49
N PRO A 212 1.17 15.07 12.46
CA PRO A 212 2.57 15.45 12.24
C PRO A 212 3.34 14.38 11.43
N TRP A 213 2.68 13.75 10.45
CA TRP A 213 3.27 12.70 9.64
C TRP A 213 3.88 13.27 8.37
N ARG A 214 5.01 12.70 7.96
CA ARG A 214 5.69 13.10 6.73
C ARG A 214 6.17 11.86 5.99
N PRO A 215 5.63 11.57 4.79
CA PRO A 215 6.11 10.47 3.97
C PRO A 215 7.58 10.67 3.61
N LYS A 216 8.37 9.63 3.83
CA LYS A 216 9.78 9.58 3.47
C LYS A 216 10.00 8.44 2.51
N LEU A 217 10.56 8.74 1.35
CA LEU A 217 10.91 7.74 0.35
C LEU A 217 11.97 6.79 0.91
N ILE A 218 11.74 5.49 0.75
CA ILE A 218 12.71 4.44 1.07
C ILE A 218 13.45 4.02 -0.19
N GLU A 219 12.67 3.67 -1.24
CA GLU A 219 13.21 3.26 -2.52
C GLU A 219 12.21 3.54 -3.64
N TYR A 220 12.75 3.78 -4.83
CA TYR A 220 12.06 3.80 -6.11
C TYR A 220 12.80 2.91 -7.08
N LYS A 221 12.07 2.13 -7.85
CA LYS A 221 12.49 1.39 -9.04
C LYS A 221 11.31 1.27 -10.00
N ASN A 222 11.58 0.84 -11.22
CA ASN A 222 10.53 0.40 -12.14
C ASN A 222 10.76 -1.04 -12.59
N SER A 223 9.82 -1.62 -13.32
CA SER A 223 9.93 -3.00 -13.80
C SER A 223 11.13 -3.22 -14.73
N GLY A 224 11.57 -2.18 -15.45
CA GLY A 224 12.76 -2.24 -16.30
C GLY A 224 14.06 -2.40 -15.51
N ASP A 225 14.13 -1.89 -14.27
CA ASP A 225 15.27 -2.11 -13.36
C ASP A 225 15.34 -3.58 -12.86
N ILE A 226 14.23 -4.31 -12.95
CA ILE A 226 14.11 -5.69 -12.48
C ILE A 226 14.30 -6.69 -13.64
N THR A 227 13.66 -6.43 -14.77
CA THR A 227 13.60 -7.35 -15.92
C THR A 227 14.62 -7.06 -17.00
N GLY A 228 15.10 -5.82 -17.08
CA GLY A 228 15.92 -5.30 -18.19
C GLY A 228 15.11 -4.81 -19.39
N ASP A 229 13.80 -5.09 -19.46
CA ASP A 229 12.91 -4.57 -20.50
C ASP A 229 12.51 -3.13 -20.17
N LYS A 230 12.78 -2.21 -21.10
CA LYS A 230 12.61 -0.76 -20.94
C LYS A 230 11.52 -0.15 -21.82
N ASP A 231 10.85 -0.94 -22.62
CA ASP A 231 9.86 -0.41 -23.58
C ASP A 231 8.60 0.08 -22.89
N LYS A 232 8.08 -0.71 -21.95
CA LYS A 232 6.85 -0.41 -21.19
C LYS A 232 7.03 -0.83 -19.74
N VAL A 233 7.34 0.14 -18.88
CA VAL A 233 7.62 -0.14 -17.48
C VAL A 233 6.48 0.29 -16.55
N VAL A 234 6.48 -0.23 -15.33
CA VAL A 234 5.61 0.16 -14.22
C VAL A 234 6.49 0.64 -13.08
N GLY A 235 6.16 1.81 -12.52
CA GLY A 235 6.91 2.40 -11.42
C GLY A 235 6.51 1.84 -10.05
N TYR A 236 7.48 1.62 -9.18
CA TYR A 236 7.33 1.10 -7.82
C TYR A 236 8.05 1.98 -6.82
N ALA A 237 7.34 2.45 -5.81
CA ALA A 237 7.96 3.21 -4.73
C ALA A 237 7.50 2.73 -3.36
N SER A 238 8.40 2.77 -2.40
CA SER A 238 8.10 2.47 -1.00
C SER A 238 8.41 3.66 -0.12
N PHE A 239 7.52 3.94 0.85
CA PHE A 239 7.67 5.02 1.82
C PHE A 239 7.26 4.54 3.21
N TYR A 240 7.73 5.28 4.23
CA TYR A 240 7.18 5.23 5.59
C TYR A 240 6.76 6.63 6.05
N PHE A 241 5.88 6.69 7.04
CA PHE A 241 5.43 7.94 7.67
C PHE A 241 4.99 7.74 9.12
#